data_9d57aaed652f97920b52734f029541d6
#
_entry.id   9d57aaed652f97920b52734f029541d6
#
_cell.length_a   1.000
_cell.length_b   1.000
_cell.length_c   1.000
_cell.angle_alpha   90.00
_cell.angle_beta   90.00
_cell.angle_gamma   90.00
#
_symmetry.space_group_name_H-M   'P 1'
#
loop_
_entity.id
_entity.type
_entity.pdbx_description
1 polymer ?
#
loop_
_entity_poly.entity_id
_entity_poly.type
_entity_poly.pdbx_seq_one_letter_code
_entity_poly.pdbx_strand_id
1 'polypeptide(L)'
;MVKITIVIPTYNEAENLPKLAAALFDLPLSDLNLLVVDDNSPDGTGSIADDLARAHPKRVSVIHRSGKLGLGSAYIQGFRGALDQGADVVCQMDADFSHPPQKILELAQAIQSVDVALGSRYVAGGQVDERWPAWRKGLSGFGNFYARTILALPVRDVTGGFRMWRASALLRMPLERVKSNGYVFQVELAYLANLLGFKVKEIPIYFADRRWGKSKMSVRIQVEAALRTWLLLGSYLDLRKKHLNPNL
;
A
#
# COMPACT_ATOMS: atom_id res chain seq x y z
N MET A 1 15.08 -17.32 7.81
CA MET A 1 14.88 -16.44 6.64
C MET A 1 13.67 -15.57 6.95
N VAL A 2 13.63 -14.32 6.46
CA VAL A 2 12.50 -13.41 6.70
C VAL A 2 11.41 -13.74 5.69
N LYS A 3 10.21 -14.11 6.17
CA LYS A 3 9.06 -14.41 5.32
C LYS A 3 8.39 -13.11 4.90
N ILE A 4 8.47 -12.78 3.61
CA ILE A 4 7.86 -11.60 3.01
C ILE A 4 6.57 -12.01 2.30
N THR A 5 5.44 -11.41 2.68
CA THR A 5 4.17 -11.59 1.97
C THR A 5 3.76 -10.31 1.27
N ILE A 6 3.60 -10.36 -0.05
CA ILE A 6 3.10 -9.23 -0.85
C ILE A 6 1.59 -9.36 -0.96
N VAL A 7 0.87 -8.39 -0.43
CA VAL A 7 -0.60 -8.28 -0.53
C VAL A 7 -0.93 -7.49 -1.80
N ILE A 8 -1.67 -8.12 -2.69
CA ILE A 8 -2.04 -7.60 -4.01
C ILE A 8 -3.57 -7.57 -4.12
N PRO A 9 -4.23 -6.45 -3.84
CA PRO A 9 -5.65 -6.28 -4.14
C PRO A 9 -5.88 -6.28 -5.65
N THR A 10 -6.88 -7.02 -6.11
CA THR A 10 -7.23 -7.13 -7.54
C THR A 10 -8.70 -6.80 -7.81
N TYR A 11 -8.94 -6.09 -8.90
CA TYR A 11 -10.24 -5.90 -9.51
C TYR A 11 -10.08 -5.59 -10.99
N ASN A 12 -10.33 -6.56 -11.87
CA ASN A 12 -10.07 -6.52 -13.30
C ASN A 12 -8.58 -6.37 -13.63
N GLU A 13 -7.78 -7.33 -13.17
CA GLU A 13 -6.33 -7.37 -13.34
C GLU A 13 -5.85 -8.67 -14.03
N ALA A 14 -6.71 -9.32 -14.81
CA ALA A 14 -6.43 -10.60 -15.47
C ALA A 14 -5.17 -10.57 -16.34
N GLU A 15 -4.89 -9.44 -17.01
CA GLU A 15 -3.70 -9.29 -17.86
C GLU A 15 -2.42 -9.02 -17.06
N ASN A 16 -2.56 -8.35 -15.91
CA ASN A 16 -1.44 -7.89 -15.10
C ASN A 16 -0.96 -8.96 -14.12
N LEU A 17 -1.88 -9.63 -13.44
CA LEU A 17 -1.56 -10.50 -12.30
C LEU A 17 -0.56 -11.62 -12.64
N PRO A 18 -0.68 -12.38 -13.76
CA PRO A 18 0.30 -13.42 -14.08
C PRO A 18 1.71 -12.87 -14.34
N LYS A 19 1.77 -11.71 -15.04
CA LYS A 19 3.04 -11.07 -15.38
C LYS A 19 3.73 -10.51 -14.15
N LEU A 20 2.93 -9.94 -13.23
CA LEU A 20 3.44 -9.44 -11.96
C LEU A 20 3.95 -10.57 -11.07
N ALA A 21 3.20 -11.67 -10.96
CA ALA A 21 3.61 -12.84 -10.19
C ALA A 21 4.95 -13.40 -10.71
N ALA A 22 5.10 -13.55 -12.03
CA ALA A 22 6.35 -13.98 -12.64
C ALA A 22 7.51 -13.03 -12.29
N ALA A 23 7.32 -11.71 -12.48
CA ALA A 23 8.35 -10.71 -12.17
C ALA A 23 8.75 -10.68 -10.69
N LEU A 24 7.82 -10.98 -9.78
CA LEU A 24 8.10 -11.07 -8.34
C LEU A 24 8.83 -12.37 -7.98
N PHE A 25 8.51 -13.47 -8.65
CA PHE A 25 9.17 -14.77 -8.42
C PHE A 25 10.60 -14.84 -8.98
N ASP A 26 10.93 -13.99 -9.96
CA ASP A 26 12.28 -13.83 -10.49
C ASP A 26 13.22 -13.06 -9.55
N LEU A 27 12.68 -12.42 -8.48
CA LEU A 27 13.51 -11.72 -7.49
C LEU A 27 14.30 -12.73 -6.64
N PRO A 28 15.56 -12.41 -6.28
CA PRO A 28 16.42 -13.27 -5.47
C PRO A 28 16.01 -13.23 -3.97
N LEU A 29 14.73 -13.52 -3.69
CA LEU A 29 14.15 -13.59 -2.36
C LEU A 29 13.58 -14.98 -2.15
N SER A 30 14.22 -15.76 -1.31
CA SER A 30 13.92 -17.20 -1.12
C SER A 30 12.56 -17.46 -0.46
N ASP A 31 12.07 -16.55 0.37
CA ASP A 31 10.79 -16.69 1.10
C ASP A 31 9.85 -15.52 0.78
N LEU A 32 9.60 -15.35 -0.53
CA LEU A 32 8.66 -14.38 -1.07
C LEU A 32 7.33 -15.06 -1.38
N ASN A 33 6.27 -14.57 -0.78
CA ASN A 33 4.91 -15.09 -0.91
C ASN A 33 3.97 -14.01 -1.44
N LEU A 34 2.95 -14.42 -2.18
CA LEU A 34 1.90 -13.57 -2.70
C LEU A 34 0.56 -13.89 -2.02
N LEU A 35 -0.13 -12.87 -1.56
CA LEU A 35 -1.51 -12.96 -1.11
C LEU A 35 -2.38 -12.07 -2.01
N VAL A 36 -3.09 -12.68 -2.94
CA VAL A 36 -4.03 -12.00 -3.81
C VAL A 36 -5.36 -11.82 -3.07
N VAL A 37 -5.89 -10.60 -3.08
CA VAL A 37 -7.20 -10.28 -2.50
C VAL A 37 -8.12 -9.82 -3.63
N ASP A 38 -8.92 -10.74 -4.16
CA ASP A 38 -9.77 -10.47 -5.32
C ASP A 38 -11.16 -9.98 -4.92
N ASP A 39 -11.53 -8.81 -5.45
CA ASP A 39 -12.80 -8.12 -5.22
C ASP A 39 -13.93 -8.65 -6.15
N ASN A 40 -13.99 -9.97 -6.36
CA ASN A 40 -14.93 -10.64 -7.25
C ASN A 40 -14.87 -10.08 -8.69
N SER A 41 -13.68 -10.16 -9.27
CA SER A 41 -13.39 -9.63 -10.60
C SER A 41 -14.19 -10.35 -11.70
N PRO A 42 -14.95 -9.63 -12.53
CA PRO A 42 -15.75 -10.26 -13.61
C PRO A 42 -14.92 -10.68 -14.83
N ASP A 43 -13.65 -10.25 -14.94
CA ASP A 43 -12.75 -10.53 -16.06
C ASP A 43 -11.96 -11.86 -15.94
N GLY A 44 -12.24 -12.65 -14.89
CA GLY A 44 -11.54 -13.91 -14.63
C GLY A 44 -10.28 -13.79 -13.78
N THR A 45 -9.93 -12.62 -13.25
CA THR A 45 -8.76 -12.43 -12.37
C THR A 45 -8.75 -13.43 -11.21
N GLY A 46 -9.90 -13.67 -10.56
CA GLY A 46 -10.01 -14.62 -9.45
C GLY A 46 -9.62 -16.05 -9.84
N SER A 47 -10.09 -16.53 -11.00
CA SER A 47 -9.71 -17.86 -11.52
C SER A 47 -8.21 -17.94 -11.84
N ILE A 48 -7.64 -16.88 -12.39
CA ILE A 48 -6.19 -16.78 -12.65
C ILE A 48 -5.41 -16.83 -11.33
N ALA A 49 -5.89 -16.17 -10.29
CA ALA A 49 -5.27 -16.21 -8.96
C ALA A 49 -5.29 -17.63 -8.37
N ASP A 50 -6.40 -18.38 -8.55
CA ASP A 50 -6.51 -19.78 -8.13
C ASP A 50 -5.56 -20.70 -8.92
N ASP A 51 -5.39 -20.44 -10.22
CA ASP A 51 -4.44 -21.17 -11.05
C ASP A 51 -3.00 -20.93 -10.58
N LEU A 52 -2.64 -19.70 -10.25
CA LEU A 52 -1.35 -19.37 -9.66
C LEU A 52 -1.15 -20.05 -8.29
N ALA A 53 -2.18 -20.10 -7.46
CA ALA A 53 -2.11 -20.78 -6.15
C ALA A 53 -1.93 -22.29 -6.31
N ARG A 54 -2.59 -22.91 -7.30
CA ARG A 54 -2.40 -24.34 -7.64
C ARG A 54 -1.00 -24.64 -8.17
N ALA A 55 -0.46 -23.76 -9.00
CA ALA A 55 0.90 -23.88 -9.54
C ALA A 55 1.98 -23.62 -8.48
N HIS A 56 1.70 -22.78 -7.49
CA HIS A 56 2.65 -22.36 -6.46
C HIS A 56 2.05 -22.47 -5.03
N PRO A 57 1.64 -23.68 -4.56
CA PRO A 57 0.81 -23.85 -3.34
C PRO A 57 1.48 -23.39 -2.05
N LYS A 58 2.81 -23.25 -2.04
CA LYS A 58 3.58 -22.75 -0.88
C LYS A 58 3.88 -21.26 -0.95
N ARG A 59 3.60 -20.62 -2.09
CA ARG A 59 4.00 -19.22 -2.35
C ARG A 59 2.84 -18.30 -2.71
N VAL A 60 1.71 -18.83 -3.13
CA VAL A 60 0.53 -18.04 -3.51
C VAL A 60 -0.67 -18.50 -2.71
N SER A 61 -1.38 -17.53 -2.15
CA SER A 61 -2.69 -17.73 -1.53
C SER A 61 -3.67 -16.68 -2.04
N VAL A 62 -4.96 -17.00 -1.98
CA VAL A 62 -6.03 -16.15 -2.52
C VAL A 62 -7.10 -15.94 -1.47
N ILE A 63 -7.60 -14.71 -1.38
CA ILE A 63 -8.80 -14.36 -0.63
C ILE A 63 -9.81 -13.83 -1.65
N HIS A 64 -10.91 -14.56 -1.83
CA HIS A 64 -12.04 -14.09 -2.63
C HIS A 64 -13.00 -13.28 -1.77
N ARG A 65 -13.32 -12.09 -2.23
CA ARG A 65 -14.28 -11.21 -1.57
C ARG A 65 -15.62 -11.28 -2.31
N SER A 66 -16.72 -10.97 -1.62
CA SER A 66 -18.07 -11.03 -2.22
C SER A 66 -18.34 -9.98 -3.30
N GLY A 67 -17.46 -8.98 -3.44
CA GLY A 67 -17.58 -7.90 -4.42
C GLY A 67 -16.57 -6.79 -4.20
N LYS A 68 -16.71 -5.70 -4.97
CA LYS A 68 -15.85 -4.52 -4.88
C LYS A 68 -16.15 -3.71 -3.62
N LEU A 69 -15.50 -4.05 -2.51
CA LEU A 69 -15.71 -3.43 -1.19
C LEU A 69 -14.71 -2.30 -0.88
N GLY A 70 -13.81 -2.00 -1.80
CA GLY A 70 -12.86 -0.90 -1.70
C GLY A 70 -11.44 -1.32 -1.32
N LEU A 71 -10.47 -0.53 -1.80
CA LEU A 71 -9.03 -0.81 -1.69
C LEU A 71 -8.55 -0.93 -0.23
N GLY A 72 -8.99 -0.02 0.63
CA GLY A 72 -8.57 0.00 2.04
C GLY A 72 -8.98 -1.29 2.77
N SER A 73 -10.24 -1.71 2.61
CA SER A 73 -10.73 -2.95 3.22
C SER A 73 -10.07 -4.20 2.64
N ALA A 74 -9.68 -4.18 1.35
CA ALA A 74 -8.93 -5.27 0.73
C ALA A 74 -7.53 -5.40 1.34
N TYR A 75 -6.81 -4.29 1.51
CA TYR A 75 -5.51 -4.30 2.18
C TYR A 75 -5.61 -4.74 3.65
N ILE A 76 -6.60 -4.26 4.41
CA ILE A 76 -6.77 -4.68 5.81
C ILE A 76 -7.01 -6.19 5.91
N GLN A 77 -7.86 -6.75 5.05
CA GLN A 77 -8.09 -8.19 5.00
C GLN A 77 -6.82 -8.96 4.60
N GLY A 78 -6.09 -8.45 3.61
CA GLY A 78 -4.82 -9.02 3.19
C GLY A 78 -3.74 -8.93 4.28
N PHE A 79 -3.65 -7.83 5.05
CA PHE A 79 -2.72 -7.73 6.18
C PHE A 79 -3.00 -8.77 7.25
N ARG A 80 -4.27 -8.94 7.64
CA ARG A 80 -4.67 -9.98 8.59
C ARG A 80 -4.32 -11.36 8.07
N GLY A 81 -4.69 -11.68 6.82
CA GLY A 81 -4.37 -12.97 6.21
C GLY A 81 -2.86 -13.24 6.11
N ALA A 82 -2.04 -12.23 5.81
CA ALA A 82 -0.59 -12.36 5.78
C ALA A 82 0.00 -12.60 7.18
N LEU A 83 -0.50 -11.90 8.19
CA LEU A 83 -0.10 -12.09 9.60
C LEU A 83 -0.50 -13.47 10.11
N ASP A 84 -1.73 -13.92 9.83
CA ASP A 84 -2.23 -15.25 10.20
C ASP A 84 -1.40 -16.39 9.55
N GLN A 85 -0.86 -16.13 8.37
CA GLN A 85 0.06 -17.03 7.67
C GLN A 85 1.51 -16.94 8.17
N GLY A 86 1.77 -16.12 9.19
CA GLY A 86 3.09 -15.99 9.82
C GLY A 86 4.09 -15.18 9.01
N ALA A 87 3.65 -14.16 8.26
CA ALA A 87 4.56 -13.22 7.60
C ALA A 87 5.36 -12.41 8.64
N ASP A 88 6.68 -12.31 8.46
CA ASP A 88 7.53 -11.40 9.25
C ASP A 88 7.42 -9.97 8.73
N VAL A 89 7.19 -9.85 7.42
CA VAL A 89 7.10 -8.59 6.69
C VAL A 89 5.94 -8.66 5.69
N VAL A 90 5.11 -7.62 5.65
CA VAL A 90 3.99 -7.51 4.73
C VAL A 90 4.20 -6.33 3.79
N CYS A 91 4.12 -6.56 2.49
CA CYS A 91 4.26 -5.52 1.47
C CYS A 91 2.91 -5.23 0.82
N GLN A 92 2.55 -3.94 0.71
CA GLN A 92 1.45 -3.45 -0.13
C GLN A 92 1.96 -3.21 -1.55
N MET A 93 1.27 -3.73 -2.54
CA MET A 93 1.62 -3.52 -3.94
C MET A 93 0.37 -3.59 -4.82
N ASP A 94 0.23 -2.63 -5.74
CA ASP A 94 -0.83 -2.66 -6.74
C ASP A 94 -0.44 -3.59 -7.91
N ALA A 95 -1.43 -4.17 -8.59
CA ALA A 95 -1.21 -5.16 -9.65
C ALA A 95 -0.78 -4.55 -11.00
N ASP A 96 -0.91 -3.23 -11.19
CA ASP A 96 -0.85 -2.53 -12.48
C ASP A 96 0.54 -2.10 -12.94
N PHE A 97 1.60 -2.60 -12.29
CA PHE A 97 3.00 -2.24 -12.54
C PHE A 97 3.39 -0.77 -12.30
N SER A 98 2.51 0.02 -11.67
CA SER A 98 2.89 1.36 -11.21
C SER A 98 3.95 1.32 -10.10
N HIS A 99 4.00 0.22 -9.37
CA HIS A 99 5.01 -0.11 -8.38
C HIS A 99 6.06 -1.04 -8.99
N PRO A 100 7.35 -0.60 -9.12
CA PRO A 100 8.38 -1.41 -9.76
C PRO A 100 8.73 -2.66 -8.92
N PRO A 101 8.56 -3.90 -9.43
CA PRO A 101 8.86 -5.12 -8.67
C PRO A 101 10.29 -5.17 -8.13
N GLN A 102 11.28 -4.69 -8.88
CA GLN A 102 12.69 -4.69 -8.50
C GLN A 102 12.96 -3.87 -7.23
N LYS A 103 12.13 -2.85 -6.95
CA LYS A 103 12.25 -2.03 -5.74
C LYS A 103 11.89 -2.77 -4.45
N ILE A 104 11.27 -3.94 -4.55
CA ILE A 104 11.07 -4.85 -3.41
C ILE A 104 12.41 -5.18 -2.73
N LEU A 105 13.50 -5.31 -3.47
CA LEU A 105 14.83 -5.61 -2.91
C LEU A 105 15.33 -4.48 -2.00
N GLU A 106 15.19 -3.22 -2.44
CA GLU A 106 15.58 -2.06 -1.65
C GLU A 106 14.69 -1.87 -0.43
N LEU A 107 13.37 -2.10 -0.59
CA LEU A 107 12.42 -2.08 0.53
C LEU A 107 12.75 -3.19 1.54
N ALA A 108 13.06 -4.41 1.09
CA ALA A 108 13.43 -5.55 1.92
C ALA A 108 14.75 -5.32 2.68
N GLN A 109 15.69 -4.60 2.10
CA GLN A 109 16.91 -4.16 2.78
C GLN A 109 16.58 -3.07 3.82
N ALA A 110 15.78 -2.09 3.46
CA ALA A 110 15.45 -0.97 4.35
C ALA A 110 14.67 -1.42 5.58
N ILE A 111 13.70 -2.35 5.42
CA ILE A 111 12.84 -2.82 6.52
C ILE A 111 13.62 -3.51 7.64
N GLN A 112 14.86 -3.92 7.42
CA GLN A 112 15.70 -4.51 8.46
C GLN A 112 16.03 -3.52 9.59
N SER A 113 15.99 -2.21 9.35
CA SER A 113 16.37 -1.16 10.31
C SER A 113 15.23 -0.24 10.72
N VAL A 114 14.04 -0.37 10.10
CA VAL A 114 12.87 0.48 10.34
C VAL A 114 11.59 -0.34 10.48
N ASP A 115 10.51 0.28 10.91
CA ASP A 115 9.19 -0.36 11.05
C ASP A 115 8.43 -0.36 9.72
N VAL A 116 8.68 0.65 8.87
CA VAL A 116 8.03 0.84 7.58
C VAL A 116 9.05 1.31 6.54
N ALA A 117 9.14 0.62 5.40
CA ALA A 117 9.84 1.09 4.22
C ALA A 117 8.82 1.50 3.15
N LEU A 118 8.93 2.72 2.63
CA LEU A 118 7.96 3.35 1.73
C LEU A 118 8.62 3.71 0.40
N GLY A 119 8.08 3.20 -0.71
CA GLY A 119 8.44 3.66 -2.04
C GLY A 119 7.88 5.07 -2.28
N SER A 120 8.75 6.04 -2.47
CA SER A 120 8.40 7.47 -2.50
C SER A 120 8.72 8.10 -3.86
N ARG A 121 7.76 8.86 -4.37
CA ARG A 121 7.87 9.67 -5.58
C ARG A 121 8.49 11.04 -5.33
N TYR A 122 8.53 11.49 -4.06
CA TYR A 122 8.81 12.88 -3.68
C TYR A 122 10.09 13.05 -2.86
N VAL A 123 10.90 12.01 -2.74
CA VAL A 123 12.29 12.11 -2.24
C VAL A 123 13.27 12.28 -3.39
N ALA A 124 14.51 12.66 -3.08
CA ALA A 124 15.57 12.77 -4.09
C ALA A 124 15.72 11.45 -4.86
N GLY A 125 15.65 11.51 -6.19
CA GLY A 125 15.66 10.33 -7.08
C GLY A 125 14.29 9.68 -7.30
N GLY A 126 13.23 10.10 -6.58
CA GLY A 126 11.86 9.68 -6.84
C GLY A 126 11.24 10.47 -7.99
N GLN A 127 10.39 9.81 -8.79
CA GLN A 127 9.78 10.42 -9.96
C GLN A 127 8.38 9.83 -10.23
N VAL A 128 7.54 10.60 -10.91
CA VAL A 128 6.30 10.14 -11.54
C VAL A 128 6.51 10.06 -13.06
N ASP A 129 5.72 9.22 -13.72
CA ASP A 129 5.80 9.02 -15.17
C ASP A 129 5.80 10.36 -15.94
N GLU A 130 6.72 10.51 -16.87
CA GLU A 130 6.87 11.72 -17.67
C GLU A 130 5.65 12.01 -18.54
N ARG A 131 4.91 10.96 -18.94
CA ARG A 131 3.68 11.03 -19.73
C ARG A 131 2.50 11.63 -18.95
N TRP A 132 2.59 11.76 -17.63
CA TRP A 132 1.54 12.43 -16.89
C TRP A 132 1.47 13.90 -17.28
N PRO A 133 0.27 14.41 -17.64
CA PRO A 133 0.11 15.83 -17.92
C PRO A 133 0.43 16.67 -16.68
N ALA A 134 0.93 17.89 -16.92
CA ALA A 134 1.42 18.77 -15.84
C ALA A 134 0.37 19.02 -14.73
N TRP A 135 -0.90 19.17 -15.11
CA TRP A 135 -1.99 19.35 -14.15
C TRP A 135 -2.14 18.15 -13.19
N ARG A 136 -1.95 16.90 -13.70
CA ARG A 136 -2.02 15.66 -12.88
C ARG A 136 -0.83 15.58 -11.93
N LYS A 137 0.36 15.97 -12.38
CA LYS A 137 1.57 16.07 -11.54
C LYS A 137 1.36 17.10 -10.43
N GLY A 138 0.89 18.30 -10.78
CA GLY A 138 0.58 19.36 -9.83
C GLY A 138 -0.47 18.96 -8.80
N LEU A 139 -1.56 18.31 -9.24
CA LEU A 139 -2.63 17.85 -8.36
C LEU A 139 -2.16 16.76 -7.39
N SER A 140 -1.37 15.79 -7.86
CA SER A 140 -0.81 14.74 -7.02
C SER A 140 0.15 15.33 -5.98
N GLY A 141 1.03 16.23 -6.39
CA GLY A 141 1.95 16.95 -5.49
C GLY A 141 1.22 17.80 -4.46
N PHE A 142 0.19 18.54 -4.90
CA PHE A 142 -0.64 19.36 -4.00
C PHE A 142 -1.39 18.52 -2.98
N GLY A 143 -2.05 17.44 -3.39
CA GLY A 143 -2.77 16.55 -2.48
C GLY A 143 -1.85 15.93 -1.42
N ASN A 144 -0.65 15.55 -1.83
CA ASN A 144 0.37 15.04 -0.92
C ASN A 144 0.85 16.14 0.06
N PHE A 145 1.18 17.33 -0.43
CA PHE A 145 1.57 18.48 0.38
C PHE A 145 0.48 18.86 1.38
N TYR A 146 -0.78 18.94 0.93
CA TYR A 146 -1.95 19.26 1.74
C TYR A 146 -2.09 18.29 2.92
N ALA A 147 -2.12 16.99 2.64
CA ALA A 147 -2.28 15.98 3.69
C ALA A 147 -1.11 15.99 4.70
N ARG A 148 0.12 16.15 4.21
CA ARG A 148 1.30 16.28 5.07
C ARG A 148 1.22 17.46 6.03
N THR A 149 0.81 18.61 5.50
CA THR A 149 0.74 19.87 6.28
C THR A 149 -0.32 19.78 7.36
N ILE A 150 -1.53 19.31 7.03
CA ILE A 150 -2.64 19.21 8.00
C ILE A 150 -2.33 18.19 9.10
N LEU A 151 -1.74 17.05 8.74
CA LEU A 151 -1.47 15.97 9.68
C LEU A 151 -0.07 16.06 10.30
N ALA A 152 0.72 17.08 9.97
CA ALA A 152 2.09 17.31 10.43
C ALA A 152 2.98 16.07 10.22
N LEU A 153 2.94 15.46 9.02
CA LEU A 153 3.67 14.21 8.73
C LEU A 153 5.09 14.49 8.24
N PRO A 154 6.10 13.79 8.78
CA PRO A 154 7.50 13.98 8.39
C PRO A 154 7.80 13.34 7.02
N VAL A 155 7.10 12.25 6.65
CA VAL A 155 7.28 11.57 5.37
C VAL A 155 6.87 12.45 4.19
N ARG A 156 7.58 12.30 3.06
CA ARG A 156 7.34 13.13 1.87
C ARG A 156 6.24 12.59 0.97
N ASP A 157 6.05 11.26 0.93
CA ASP A 157 4.99 10.62 0.13
C ASP A 157 3.96 9.93 1.01
N VAL A 158 2.96 10.67 1.48
CA VAL A 158 1.90 10.14 2.34
C VAL A 158 0.81 9.41 1.56
N THR A 159 0.73 9.62 0.25
CA THR A 159 -0.29 9.04 -0.64
C THR A 159 0.20 7.80 -1.39
N GLY A 160 1.48 7.46 -1.27
CA GLY A 160 2.07 6.27 -1.89
C GLY A 160 1.53 4.98 -1.27
N GLY A 161 1.14 4.01 -2.11
CA GLY A 161 0.63 2.70 -1.69
C GLY A 161 1.70 1.61 -1.64
N PHE A 162 2.91 1.87 -2.13
CA PHE A 162 3.99 0.89 -2.14
C PHE A 162 4.75 0.91 -0.83
N ARG A 163 4.35 0.07 0.11
CA ARG A 163 4.89 0.05 1.47
C ARG A 163 5.20 -1.36 1.93
N MET A 164 6.28 -1.48 2.67
CA MET A 164 6.66 -2.69 3.36
C MET A 164 6.62 -2.44 4.87
N TRP A 165 5.94 -3.30 5.60
CA TRP A 165 5.66 -3.19 7.03
C TRP A 165 6.27 -4.37 7.78
N ARG A 166 6.91 -4.14 8.91
CA ARG A 166 7.15 -5.24 9.86
C ARG A 166 5.83 -5.78 10.38
N ALA A 167 5.72 -7.08 10.54
CA ALA A 167 4.54 -7.70 11.18
C ALA A 167 4.26 -7.09 12.56
N SER A 168 5.30 -6.86 13.37
CA SER A 168 5.20 -6.21 14.67
C SER A 168 4.62 -4.79 14.62
N ALA A 169 4.84 -4.04 13.54
CA ALA A 169 4.24 -2.73 13.33
C ALA A 169 2.74 -2.86 13.01
N LEU A 170 2.37 -3.74 12.08
CA LEU A 170 0.97 -3.98 11.73
C LEU A 170 0.13 -4.50 12.90
N LEU A 171 0.69 -5.37 13.74
CA LEU A 171 0.03 -5.87 14.95
C LEU A 171 -0.25 -4.77 15.98
N ARG A 172 0.53 -3.69 15.99
CA ARG A 172 0.32 -2.52 16.85
C ARG A 172 -0.66 -1.51 16.26
N MET A 173 -0.95 -1.59 14.95
CA MET A 173 -1.89 -0.68 14.30
C MET A 173 -3.33 -1.04 14.62
N PRO A 174 -4.18 -0.07 14.98
CA PRO A 174 -5.61 -0.28 15.20
C PRO A 174 -6.35 -0.40 13.85
N LEU A 175 -6.06 -1.47 13.08
CA LEU A 175 -6.58 -1.68 11.73
C LEU A 175 -8.11 -1.74 11.67
N GLU A 176 -8.77 -2.11 12.77
CA GLU A 176 -10.23 -2.13 12.91
C GLU A 176 -10.85 -0.72 12.95
N ARG A 177 -10.06 0.29 13.31
CA ARG A 177 -10.48 1.70 13.32
C ARG A 177 -10.32 2.39 11.98
N VAL A 178 -9.54 1.82 11.06
CA VAL A 178 -9.27 2.37 9.73
C VAL A 178 -10.54 2.25 8.87
N LYS A 179 -11.09 3.40 8.47
CA LYS A 179 -12.35 3.49 7.70
C LYS A 179 -12.19 4.13 6.34
N SER A 180 -11.03 4.68 6.03
CA SER A 180 -10.79 5.35 4.76
C SER A 180 -10.62 4.36 3.61
N ASN A 181 -10.99 4.80 2.42
CA ASN A 181 -10.81 4.06 1.17
C ASN A 181 -9.98 4.88 0.17
N GLY A 182 -9.51 4.22 -0.88
CA GLY A 182 -8.75 4.86 -1.94
C GLY A 182 -7.47 5.53 -1.43
N TYR A 183 -7.22 6.77 -1.87
CA TYR A 183 -5.99 7.51 -1.50
C TYR A 183 -5.92 7.89 -0.03
N VAL A 184 -7.07 8.18 0.60
CA VAL A 184 -7.12 8.57 2.02
C VAL A 184 -6.71 7.41 2.91
N PHE A 185 -6.95 6.17 2.49
CA PHE A 185 -6.46 4.99 3.19
C PHE A 185 -4.94 5.05 3.41
N GLN A 186 -4.18 5.43 2.37
CA GLN A 186 -2.72 5.52 2.48
C GLN A 186 -2.30 6.67 3.42
N VAL A 187 -3.02 7.78 3.39
CA VAL A 187 -2.79 8.92 4.28
C VAL A 187 -3.10 8.51 5.73
N GLU A 188 -4.19 7.80 5.98
CA GLU A 188 -4.59 7.32 7.31
C GLU A 188 -3.54 6.36 7.89
N LEU A 189 -3.03 5.42 7.09
CA LEU A 189 -1.93 4.53 7.53
C LEU A 189 -0.64 5.30 7.84
N ALA A 190 -0.29 6.30 7.03
CA ALA A 190 0.87 7.15 7.31
C ALA A 190 0.71 7.94 8.61
N TYR A 191 -0.50 8.45 8.86
CA TYR A 191 -0.82 9.18 10.09
C TYR A 191 -0.75 8.27 11.31
N LEU A 192 -1.33 7.09 11.25
CA LEU A 192 -1.23 6.09 12.32
C LEU A 192 0.22 5.68 12.59
N ALA A 193 1.01 5.44 11.55
CA ALA A 193 2.43 5.12 11.71
C ALA A 193 3.19 6.22 12.46
N ASN A 194 2.90 7.50 12.14
CA ASN A 194 3.47 8.64 12.82
C ASN A 194 3.03 8.73 14.29
N LEU A 195 1.72 8.60 14.56
CA LEU A 195 1.17 8.65 15.93
C LEU A 195 1.70 7.52 16.83
N LEU A 196 1.98 6.36 16.25
CA LEU A 196 2.54 5.21 16.95
C LEU A 196 4.07 5.25 17.09
N GLY A 197 4.70 6.31 16.56
CA GLY A 197 6.16 6.52 16.65
C GLY A 197 6.97 5.54 15.79
N PHE A 198 6.40 5.01 14.69
CA PHE A 198 7.12 4.10 13.83
C PHE A 198 8.23 4.80 13.06
N LYS A 199 9.37 4.13 12.96
CA LYS A 199 10.48 4.56 12.10
C LYS A 199 10.13 4.27 10.64
N VAL A 200 10.07 5.32 9.82
CA VAL A 200 9.77 5.22 8.38
C VAL A 200 11.00 5.59 7.56
N LYS A 201 11.33 4.79 6.56
CA LYS A 201 12.36 5.11 5.56
C LYS A 201 11.75 5.16 4.17
N GLU A 202 11.95 6.27 3.47
CA GLU A 202 11.51 6.45 2.10
C GLU A 202 12.60 6.03 1.11
N ILE A 203 12.21 5.24 0.11
CA ILE A 203 13.05 4.72 -0.96
C ILE A 203 12.58 5.36 -2.27
N PRO A 204 13.44 5.98 -3.06
CA PRO A 204 13.04 6.61 -4.31
C PRO A 204 12.53 5.57 -5.31
N ILE A 205 11.35 5.83 -5.88
CA ILE A 205 10.78 5.02 -6.95
C ILE A 205 10.43 5.88 -8.16
N TYR A 206 10.47 5.26 -9.34
CA TYR A 206 9.80 5.75 -10.53
C TYR A 206 8.40 5.15 -10.54
N PHE A 207 7.38 5.99 -10.39
CA PHE A 207 5.98 5.57 -10.43
C PHE A 207 5.47 5.64 -11.87
N ALA A 208 5.45 4.50 -12.54
CA ALA A 208 5.00 4.39 -13.92
C ALA A 208 3.49 4.66 -14.05
N ASP A 209 3.06 5.13 -15.21
CA ASP A 209 1.62 5.13 -15.53
C ASP A 209 1.15 3.69 -15.75
N ARG A 210 -0.09 3.43 -15.43
CA ARG A 210 -0.68 2.09 -15.55
C ARG A 210 -0.51 1.57 -16.97
N ARG A 211 -0.11 0.32 -17.10
CA ARG A 211 0.00 -0.31 -18.44
C ARG A 211 -1.38 -0.56 -19.05
N TRP A 212 -2.37 -0.91 -18.21
CA TRP A 212 -3.76 -1.16 -18.59
C TRP A 212 -4.71 -0.51 -17.58
N GLY A 213 -5.90 -0.08 -18.05
CA GLY A 213 -6.94 0.53 -17.21
C GLY A 213 -6.96 2.06 -17.25
N LYS A 214 -8.10 2.66 -16.80
CA LYS A 214 -8.30 4.11 -16.73
C LYS A 214 -8.23 4.62 -15.29
N SER A 215 -7.60 5.77 -15.08
CA SER A 215 -7.61 6.45 -13.78
C SER A 215 -9.05 6.87 -13.41
N LYS A 216 -9.48 6.53 -12.18
CA LYS A 216 -10.82 6.83 -11.66
C LYS A 216 -10.87 8.12 -10.83
N MET A 217 -9.87 9.00 -10.95
CA MET A 217 -9.81 10.25 -10.19
C MET A 217 -10.85 11.25 -10.69
N SER A 218 -11.87 11.53 -9.88
CA SER A 218 -12.83 12.62 -10.11
C SER A 218 -12.60 13.75 -9.10
N VAL A 219 -13.05 14.96 -9.43
CA VAL A 219 -13.01 16.13 -8.50
C VAL A 219 -13.74 15.81 -7.19
N ARG A 220 -14.85 15.09 -7.25
CA ARG A 220 -15.60 14.66 -6.07
C ARG A 220 -14.73 13.82 -5.11
N ILE A 221 -13.96 12.87 -5.64
CA ILE A 221 -13.06 12.02 -4.83
C ILE A 221 -11.98 12.87 -4.16
N GLN A 222 -11.50 13.91 -4.84
CA GLN A 222 -10.46 14.81 -4.30
C GLN A 222 -10.99 15.68 -3.16
N VAL A 223 -12.18 16.25 -3.33
CA VAL A 223 -12.83 17.05 -2.28
C VAL A 223 -13.15 16.17 -1.06
N GLU A 224 -13.68 14.97 -1.28
CA GLU A 224 -13.91 13.99 -0.20
C GLU A 224 -12.61 13.65 0.52
N ALA A 225 -11.52 13.41 -0.20
CA ALA A 225 -10.21 13.13 0.38
C ALA A 225 -9.69 14.29 1.23
N ALA A 226 -9.86 15.53 0.76
CA ALA A 226 -9.47 16.72 1.51
C ALA A 226 -10.24 16.85 2.82
N LEU A 227 -11.56 16.68 2.80
CA LEU A 227 -12.40 16.73 4.01
C LEU A 227 -12.07 15.59 4.98
N ARG A 228 -11.88 14.37 4.47
CA ARG A 228 -11.52 13.22 5.31
C ARG A 228 -10.18 13.39 6.00
N THR A 229 -9.22 14.10 5.39
CA THR A 229 -7.92 14.39 6.03
C THR A 229 -8.10 15.16 7.34
N TRP A 230 -9.03 16.12 7.40
CA TRP A 230 -9.36 16.82 8.65
C TRP A 230 -10.05 15.91 9.67
N LEU A 231 -10.95 15.04 9.23
CA LEU A 231 -11.62 14.10 10.12
C LEU A 231 -10.66 13.15 10.81
N LEU A 232 -9.50 12.80 10.18
CA LEU A 232 -8.48 11.98 10.80
C LEU A 232 -7.91 12.59 12.08
N LEU A 233 -7.80 13.93 12.18
CA LEU A 233 -7.35 14.60 13.39
C LEU A 233 -8.28 14.30 14.59
N GLY A 234 -9.58 14.22 14.33
CA GLY A 234 -10.60 13.89 15.36
C GLY A 234 -10.69 12.39 15.64
N SER A 235 -10.51 11.54 14.61
CA SER A 235 -10.68 10.08 14.72
C SER A 235 -9.64 9.41 15.63
N TYR A 236 -8.48 10.05 15.84
CA TYR A 236 -7.34 9.52 16.58
C TYR A 236 -6.84 10.47 17.69
N LEU A 237 -7.74 11.22 18.31
CA LEU A 237 -7.40 12.18 19.39
C LEU A 237 -6.69 11.52 20.57
N ASP A 238 -7.07 10.30 20.91
CA ASP A 238 -6.45 9.49 21.96
C ASP A 238 -4.98 9.20 21.67
N LEU A 239 -4.69 8.71 20.48
CA LEU A 239 -3.31 8.42 20.03
C LEU A 239 -2.52 9.71 19.87
N ARG A 240 -3.12 10.77 19.37
CA ARG A 240 -2.47 12.08 19.21
C ARG A 240 -2.08 12.68 20.56
N LYS A 241 -2.94 12.63 21.57
CA LYS A 241 -2.61 13.10 22.93
C LYS A 241 -1.43 12.33 23.49
N LYS A 242 -1.43 11.01 23.37
CA LYS A 242 -0.31 10.14 23.81
C LYS A 242 0.98 10.42 23.05
N HIS A 243 0.91 10.71 21.75
CA HIS A 243 2.07 11.05 20.93
C HIS A 243 2.71 12.38 21.35
N LEU A 244 1.87 13.40 21.66
CA LEU A 244 2.33 14.73 22.08
C LEU A 244 2.80 14.77 23.55
N ASN A 245 2.27 13.90 24.38
CA ASN A 245 2.58 13.78 25.81
C ASN A 245 2.87 12.33 26.19
N PRO A 246 4.09 11.81 25.94
CA PRO A 246 4.44 10.41 26.18
C PRO A 246 4.33 9.95 27.63
N ASN A 247 4.22 10.90 28.56
CA ASN A 247 4.14 10.66 30.01
C ASN A 247 2.68 10.61 30.55
N LEU A 248 1.66 10.71 29.69
CA LEU A 248 0.27 10.45 29.98
C LEU A 248 -0.08 8.99 29.64
#